data_569067d07b336bf7dc4873f0c44f148b
#
_entry.id   569067d07b336bf7dc4873f0c44f148b
#
_cell.length_a   1.000
_cell.length_b   1.000
_cell.length_c   1.000
_cell.angle_alpha   90.00
_cell.angle_beta   90.00
_cell.angle_gamma   90.00
#
_symmetry.space_group_name_H-M   'P 1'
#
loop_
_entity.id
_entity.type
_entity.pdbx_description
1 polymer ?
#
loop_
_entity_poly.entity_id
_entity_poly.type
_entity_poly.pdbx_seq_one_letter_code
_entity_poly.pdbx_strand_id
1 'polypeptide(L)'
;MRTYSPKASDITRSWRVLDATDVVLGRLAPHVAQLLRGKHKATFAPHVDTGDFVVVVNADKVALTGSKREKKIAYRHSGYPGGLKATSYEELLESDPQRAIQKAVKGMLPHNKLGRQQIKKLKVYTGANHPHAAQNPQSYEISQVAQ
;
A
#
# COMPACT_ATOMS: atom_id res chain seq x y z
N MET A 1 27.76 -8.57 -25.18
CA MET A 1 27.22 -7.57 -24.22
C MET A 1 26.23 -8.27 -23.29
N ARG A 2 26.43 -8.21 -21.98
CA ARG A 2 25.50 -8.81 -21.01
C ARG A 2 24.59 -7.72 -20.45
N THR A 3 23.30 -7.97 -20.40
CA THR A 3 22.34 -7.10 -19.72
C THR A 3 22.53 -7.19 -18.21
N TYR A 4 22.41 -6.05 -17.51
CA TYR A 4 22.48 -6.00 -16.06
C TYR A 4 21.31 -6.79 -15.45
N SER A 5 21.60 -7.65 -14.50
CA SER A 5 20.63 -8.35 -13.68
C SER A 5 20.97 -8.10 -12.20
N PRO A 6 20.06 -7.52 -11.41
CA PRO A 6 20.34 -7.20 -10.02
C PRO A 6 20.51 -8.47 -9.19
N LYS A 7 21.53 -8.45 -8.33
CA LYS A 7 21.77 -9.49 -7.33
C LYS A 7 21.23 -9.04 -5.96
N ALA A 8 21.06 -9.97 -5.06
CA ALA A 8 20.60 -9.66 -3.70
C ALA A 8 21.52 -8.66 -2.97
N SER A 9 22.83 -8.68 -3.27
CA SER A 9 23.81 -7.74 -2.73
C SER A 9 23.64 -6.30 -3.22
N ASP A 10 23.04 -6.11 -4.39
CA ASP A 10 22.92 -4.80 -5.05
C ASP A 10 21.67 -4.05 -4.61
N ILE A 11 20.82 -4.69 -3.78
CA ILE A 11 19.53 -4.14 -3.38
C ILE A 11 19.72 -3.22 -2.18
N THR A 12 19.47 -1.93 -2.39
CA THR A 12 19.36 -0.93 -1.33
C THR A 12 17.88 -0.62 -1.08
N ARG A 13 17.45 -0.64 0.18
CA ARG A 13 16.07 -0.34 0.57
C ARG A 13 16.04 0.93 1.40
N SER A 14 15.16 1.85 1.02
CA SER A 14 14.88 3.07 1.76
C SER A 14 13.54 2.96 2.49
N TRP A 15 13.35 3.80 3.49
CA TRP A 15 12.07 3.96 4.15
C TRP A 15 11.38 5.22 3.63
N ARG A 16 10.11 5.10 3.27
CA ARG A 16 9.29 6.20 2.75
C ARG A 16 8.06 6.39 3.62
N VAL A 17 7.74 7.63 3.98
CA VAL A 17 6.49 7.99 4.67
C VAL A 17 5.59 8.71 3.69
N LEU A 18 4.33 8.27 3.61
CA LEU A 18 3.27 8.89 2.84
C LEU A 18 2.16 9.32 3.79
N ASP A 19 1.66 10.53 3.62
CA ASP A 19 0.47 11.01 4.29
C ASP A 19 -0.76 10.71 3.44
N ALA A 20 -1.74 10.03 4.03
CA ALA A 20 -3.00 9.69 3.37
C ALA A 20 -4.08 10.75 3.53
N THR A 21 -3.81 11.85 4.23
CA THR A 21 -4.79 12.92 4.49
C THR A 21 -5.31 13.50 3.18
N ASP A 22 -6.63 13.43 2.99
CA ASP A 22 -7.36 13.94 1.83
C ASP A 22 -6.91 13.37 0.47
N VAL A 23 -6.10 12.32 0.47
CA VAL A 23 -5.70 11.63 -0.75
C VAL A 23 -6.72 10.55 -1.09
N VAL A 24 -7.16 10.53 -2.35
CA VAL A 24 -8.09 9.51 -2.84
C VAL A 24 -7.44 8.13 -2.78
N LEU A 25 -8.09 7.15 -2.14
CA LEU A 25 -7.59 5.79 -1.95
C LEU A 25 -7.11 5.15 -3.26
N GLY A 26 -7.87 5.32 -4.35
CA GLY A 26 -7.53 4.76 -5.65
C GLY A 26 -6.30 5.42 -6.30
N ARG A 27 -5.90 6.62 -5.86
CA ARG A 27 -4.69 7.31 -6.31
C ARG A 27 -3.51 7.04 -5.38
N LEU A 28 -3.76 6.86 -4.08
CA LEU A 28 -2.74 6.48 -3.10
C LEU A 28 -2.16 5.09 -3.38
N ALA A 29 -3.03 4.11 -3.63
CA ALA A 29 -2.65 2.72 -3.75
C ALA A 29 -1.64 2.42 -4.88
N PRO A 30 -1.72 3.00 -6.11
CA PRO A 30 -0.71 2.82 -7.15
C PRO A 30 0.67 3.34 -6.76
N HIS A 31 0.75 4.52 -6.11
CA HIS A 31 2.03 5.07 -5.65
C HIS A 31 2.70 4.15 -4.63
N VAL A 32 1.93 3.70 -3.64
CA VAL A 32 2.41 2.73 -2.65
C VAL A 32 2.87 1.43 -3.31
N ALA A 33 2.09 0.89 -4.24
CA ALA A 33 2.44 -0.33 -4.96
C ALA A 33 3.72 -0.19 -5.80
N GLN A 34 3.92 0.95 -6.46
CA GLN A 34 5.15 1.25 -7.22
C GLN A 34 6.38 1.27 -6.31
N LEU A 35 6.28 1.92 -5.14
CA LEU A 35 7.37 1.98 -4.16
C LEU A 35 7.69 0.60 -3.58
N LEU A 36 6.67 -0.18 -3.21
CA LEU A 36 6.83 -1.54 -2.68
C LEU A 36 7.45 -2.51 -3.69
N ARG A 37 7.10 -2.35 -4.96
CA ARG A 37 7.62 -3.18 -6.05
C ARG A 37 9.00 -2.73 -6.53
N GLY A 38 9.35 -1.46 -6.33
CA GLY A 38 10.63 -0.89 -6.74
C GLY A 38 10.66 -0.37 -8.17
N LYS A 39 9.51 -0.14 -8.81
CA LYS A 39 9.44 0.37 -10.19
C LYS A 39 10.03 1.77 -10.39
N HIS A 40 10.22 2.53 -9.32
CA HIS A 40 10.86 3.84 -9.34
C HIS A 40 12.39 3.77 -9.46
N LYS A 41 12.98 2.58 -9.32
CA LYS A 41 14.43 2.37 -9.37
C LYS A 41 14.87 1.88 -10.75
N ALA A 42 16.01 2.34 -11.21
CA ALA A 42 16.62 1.86 -12.46
C ALA A 42 17.02 0.37 -12.40
N THR A 43 17.26 -0.14 -11.20
CA THR A 43 17.62 -1.55 -10.94
C THR A 43 16.41 -2.47 -10.84
N PHE A 44 15.19 -2.00 -11.16
CA PHE A 44 14.00 -2.83 -11.10
C PHE A 44 14.12 -4.09 -11.96
N ALA A 45 13.77 -5.23 -11.37
CA ALA A 45 13.63 -6.50 -12.08
C ALA A 45 12.42 -7.28 -11.58
N PRO A 46 11.64 -7.92 -12.47
CA PRO A 46 10.41 -8.62 -12.08
C PRO A 46 10.64 -9.83 -11.17
N HIS A 47 11.82 -10.44 -11.20
CA HIS A 47 12.17 -11.66 -10.46
C HIS A 47 12.79 -11.39 -9.08
N VAL A 48 13.08 -10.13 -8.76
CA VAL A 48 13.72 -9.72 -7.49
C VAL A 48 12.91 -8.63 -6.83
N ASP A 49 12.80 -8.68 -5.50
CA ASP A 49 12.17 -7.62 -4.70
C ASP A 49 13.16 -6.48 -4.43
N THR A 50 13.14 -5.47 -5.28
CA THR A 50 13.98 -4.26 -5.15
C THR A 50 13.28 -3.09 -4.45
N GLY A 51 12.04 -3.27 -4.01
CA GLY A 51 11.20 -2.21 -3.46
C GLY A 51 11.61 -1.72 -2.07
N ASP A 52 11.11 -0.55 -1.72
CA ASP A 52 11.34 0.13 -0.45
C ASP A 52 10.31 -0.27 0.60
N PHE A 53 10.62 0.07 1.87
CA PHE A 53 9.64 0.04 2.94
C PHE A 53 8.76 1.29 2.87
N VAL A 54 7.47 1.10 3.02
CA VAL A 54 6.48 2.19 2.95
C VAL A 54 5.70 2.26 4.25
N VAL A 55 5.67 3.45 4.84
CA VAL A 55 4.85 3.78 6.00
C VAL A 55 3.77 4.75 5.54
N VAL A 56 2.51 4.40 5.73
CA VAL A 56 1.37 5.26 5.46
C VAL A 56 0.81 5.73 6.79
N VAL A 57 0.66 7.04 6.95
CA VAL A 57 0.10 7.67 8.15
C VAL A 57 -1.25 8.30 7.84
N ASN A 58 -2.04 8.62 8.87
CA ASN A 58 -3.38 9.21 8.75
C ASN A 58 -4.34 8.39 7.88
N ALA A 59 -4.34 7.07 8.05
CA ALA A 59 -5.19 6.17 7.27
C ALA A 59 -6.70 6.42 7.45
N ASP A 60 -7.10 6.98 8.59
CA ASP A 60 -8.47 7.39 8.90
C ASP A 60 -8.98 8.54 8.02
N LYS A 61 -8.07 9.37 7.51
CA LYS A 61 -8.37 10.57 6.71
C LYS A 61 -8.30 10.35 5.21
N VAL A 62 -8.19 9.11 4.77
CA VAL A 62 -8.20 8.79 3.34
C VAL A 62 -9.53 9.12 2.70
N ALA A 63 -9.50 9.73 1.52
CA ALA A 63 -10.70 10.14 0.80
C ALA A 63 -11.22 9.06 -0.15
N LEU A 64 -12.54 8.98 -0.28
CA LEU A 64 -13.23 8.22 -1.32
C LEU A 64 -14.10 9.17 -2.14
N THR A 65 -14.00 9.08 -3.46
CA THR A 65 -14.77 9.95 -4.37
C THR A 65 -16.17 9.43 -4.63
N GLY A 66 -17.13 10.35 -4.82
CA GLY A 66 -18.52 10.03 -5.11
C GLY A 66 -19.20 9.29 -3.97
N SER A 67 -20.16 8.43 -4.28
CA SER A 67 -20.90 7.62 -3.29
C SER A 67 -20.22 6.29 -2.93
N LYS A 68 -18.90 6.15 -3.16
CA LYS A 68 -18.18 4.92 -2.89
C LYS A 68 -18.11 4.56 -1.40
N ARG A 69 -18.17 5.56 -0.54
CA ARG A 69 -18.16 5.34 0.90
C ARG A 69 -19.30 4.41 1.32
N GLU A 70 -20.49 4.66 0.80
CA GLU A 70 -21.69 3.86 1.09
C GLU A 70 -21.82 2.63 0.20
N LYS A 71 -21.63 2.79 -1.12
CA LYS A 71 -21.94 1.75 -2.12
C LYS A 71 -20.84 0.73 -2.34
N LYS A 72 -19.58 1.05 -2.07
CA LYS A 72 -18.48 0.13 -2.27
C LYS A 72 -18.43 -0.86 -1.14
N ILE A 73 -18.44 -2.16 -1.48
CA ILE A 73 -18.44 -3.25 -0.52
C ILE A 73 -17.11 -4.01 -0.56
N ALA A 74 -16.55 -4.27 0.61
CA ALA A 74 -15.40 -5.13 0.79
C ALA A 74 -15.86 -6.55 1.12
N TYR A 75 -15.59 -7.50 0.24
CA TYR A 75 -15.94 -8.91 0.44
C TYR A 75 -14.79 -9.69 1.05
N ARG A 76 -15.14 -10.61 1.96
CA ARG A 76 -14.24 -11.62 2.53
C ARG A 76 -15.00 -12.94 2.62
N HIS A 77 -14.35 -14.04 2.25
CA HIS A 77 -14.90 -15.38 2.36
C HIS A 77 -14.11 -16.19 3.40
N SER A 78 -14.80 -16.90 4.28
CA SER A 78 -14.17 -17.73 5.33
C SER A 78 -13.66 -19.08 4.82
N GLY A 79 -14.09 -19.50 3.62
CA GLY A 79 -13.81 -20.83 3.06
C GLY A 79 -14.89 -21.88 3.36
N TYR A 80 -15.88 -21.56 4.19
CA TYR A 80 -17.02 -22.44 4.48
C TYR A 80 -18.24 -22.10 3.61
N PRO A 81 -19.16 -23.07 3.37
CA PRO A 81 -20.43 -22.79 2.68
C PRO A 81 -21.17 -21.64 3.38
N GLY A 82 -21.64 -20.65 2.61
CA GLY A 82 -22.29 -19.45 3.15
C GLY A 82 -21.38 -18.49 3.92
N GLY A 83 -20.06 -18.65 3.84
CA GLY A 83 -19.06 -17.87 4.57
C GLY A 83 -18.70 -16.52 3.96
N LEU A 84 -19.48 -15.98 3.00
CA LEU A 84 -19.26 -14.66 2.42
C LEU A 84 -19.64 -13.57 3.43
N LYS A 85 -18.68 -12.71 3.75
CA LYS A 85 -18.90 -11.50 4.57
C LYS A 85 -18.75 -10.27 3.70
N ALA A 86 -19.71 -9.37 3.76
CA ALA A 86 -19.74 -8.10 3.06
C ALA A 86 -19.71 -6.97 4.10
N THR A 87 -18.80 -6.03 3.93
CA THR A 87 -18.66 -4.85 4.78
C THR A 87 -18.63 -3.62 3.88
N SER A 88 -19.40 -2.58 4.17
CA SER A 88 -19.32 -1.32 3.43
C SER A 88 -17.95 -0.65 3.67
N TYR A 89 -17.52 0.19 2.72
CA TYR A 89 -16.27 0.93 2.94
C TYR A 89 -16.39 1.99 4.03
N GLU A 90 -17.60 2.49 4.28
CA GLU A 90 -17.88 3.37 5.41
C GLU A 90 -17.55 2.68 6.74
N GLU A 91 -18.19 1.53 6.98
CA GLU A 91 -17.94 0.72 8.18
C GLU A 91 -16.48 0.25 8.29
N LEU A 92 -15.86 -0.10 7.15
CA LEU A 92 -14.47 -0.52 7.13
C LEU A 92 -13.49 0.60 7.49
N LEU A 93 -13.74 1.83 7.03
CA LEU A 93 -12.90 2.99 7.37
C LEU A 93 -13.07 3.45 8.81
N GLU A 94 -14.22 3.23 9.40
CA GLU A 94 -14.46 3.54 10.81
C GLU A 94 -13.84 2.50 11.75
N SER A 95 -13.97 1.20 11.41
CA SER A 95 -13.50 0.11 12.25
C SER A 95 -12.01 -0.20 12.04
N ASP A 96 -11.56 -0.28 10.79
CA ASP A 96 -10.17 -0.68 10.44
C ASP A 96 -9.72 0.00 9.13
N PRO A 97 -9.39 1.30 9.17
CA PRO A 97 -8.91 2.03 7.99
C PRO A 97 -7.60 1.48 7.42
N GLN A 98 -6.76 0.89 8.26
CA GLN A 98 -5.51 0.25 7.82
C GLN A 98 -5.79 -0.87 6.82
N ARG A 99 -6.79 -1.68 7.10
CA ARG A 99 -7.19 -2.79 6.24
C ARG A 99 -7.74 -2.33 4.89
N ALA A 100 -8.45 -1.20 4.86
CA ALA A 100 -8.94 -0.63 3.60
C ALA A 100 -7.79 -0.30 2.65
N ILE A 101 -6.74 0.37 3.16
CA ILE A 101 -5.54 0.70 2.39
C ILE A 101 -4.77 -0.57 2.00
N GLN A 102 -4.53 -1.47 2.95
CA GLN A 102 -3.83 -2.74 2.67
C GLN A 102 -4.53 -3.57 1.59
N LYS A 103 -5.86 -3.64 1.62
CA LYS A 103 -6.65 -4.37 0.63
C LYS A 103 -6.51 -3.75 -0.77
N ALA A 104 -6.56 -2.43 -0.86
CA ALA A 104 -6.38 -1.71 -2.12
C ALA A 104 -4.98 -1.92 -2.71
N VAL A 105 -3.94 -1.80 -1.89
CA VAL A 105 -2.54 -2.02 -2.31
C VAL A 105 -2.29 -3.47 -2.69
N LYS A 106 -2.78 -4.43 -1.89
CA LYS A 106 -2.64 -5.86 -2.18
C LYS A 106 -3.23 -6.25 -3.54
N GLY A 107 -4.36 -5.66 -3.90
CA GLY A 107 -4.98 -5.89 -5.22
C GLY A 107 -4.13 -5.36 -6.39
N MET A 108 -3.22 -4.40 -6.15
CA MET A 108 -2.34 -3.82 -7.16
C MET A 108 -0.94 -4.47 -7.22
N LEU A 109 -0.61 -5.31 -6.25
CA LEU A 109 0.62 -6.09 -6.25
C LEU A 109 0.44 -7.43 -6.99
N PRO A 110 1.52 -8.04 -7.49
CA PRO A 110 1.46 -9.36 -8.10
C PRO A 110 0.91 -10.42 -7.15
N HIS A 111 0.07 -11.33 -7.66
CA HIS A 111 -0.53 -12.42 -6.88
C HIS A 111 0.37 -13.66 -6.85
N ASN A 112 1.60 -13.49 -6.38
CA ASN A 112 2.61 -14.55 -6.30
C ASN A 112 3.38 -14.50 -4.98
N LYS A 113 4.38 -15.36 -4.82
CA LYS A 113 5.24 -15.39 -3.62
C LYS A 113 5.93 -14.05 -3.38
N LEU A 114 6.41 -13.41 -4.44
CA LEU A 114 7.10 -12.13 -4.39
C LEU A 114 6.15 -11.00 -3.93
N GLY A 115 4.93 -10.95 -4.45
CA GLY A 115 3.90 -9.99 -4.02
C GLY A 115 3.53 -10.15 -2.54
N ARG A 116 3.49 -11.37 -2.03
CA ARG A 116 3.28 -11.63 -0.59
C ARG A 116 4.44 -11.13 0.29
N GLN A 117 5.66 -11.14 -0.21
CA GLN A 117 6.81 -10.54 0.48
C GLN A 117 6.76 -9.01 0.41
N GLN A 118 6.39 -8.45 -0.73
CA GLN A 118 6.31 -7.02 -0.94
C GLN A 118 5.28 -6.36 -0.02
N ILE A 119 4.09 -6.96 0.15
CA ILE A 119 3.06 -6.40 1.04
C ILE A 119 3.47 -6.34 2.51
N LYS A 120 4.38 -7.20 2.96
CA LYS A 120 4.90 -7.17 4.34
C LYS A 120 5.72 -5.92 4.65
N LYS A 121 6.25 -5.25 3.65
CA LYS A 121 6.99 -3.99 3.76
C LYS A 121 6.08 -2.77 3.91
N LEU A 122 4.77 -2.93 3.73
CA LEU A 122 3.79 -1.90 3.97
C LEU A 122 3.41 -1.85 5.44
N LYS A 123 3.55 -0.68 6.05
CA LYS A 123 3.12 -0.37 7.41
C LYS A 123 2.10 0.76 7.33
N VAL A 124 0.91 0.55 7.88
CA VAL A 124 -0.17 1.53 7.84
C VAL A 124 -0.58 1.89 9.25
N TYR A 125 -0.71 3.17 9.53
CA TYR A 125 -1.10 3.71 10.84
C TYR A 125 -2.29 4.65 10.69
N THR A 126 -3.19 4.59 11.64
CA THR A 126 -4.40 5.43 11.66
C THR A 126 -4.09 6.88 11.96
N GLY A 127 -3.16 7.14 12.88
CA GLY A 127 -2.73 8.48 13.26
C GLY A 127 -1.49 8.97 12.52
N ALA A 128 -1.04 10.17 12.90
CA ALA A 128 0.17 10.78 12.34
C ALA A 128 1.48 10.16 12.88
N ASN A 129 1.41 9.50 14.05
CA ASN A 129 2.58 8.95 14.71
C ASN A 129 2.88 7.53 14.24
N HIS A 130 4.16 7.24 14.04
CA HIS A 130 4.64 5.91 13.69
C HIS A 130 5.91 5.55 14.50
N PRO A 131 6.16 4.26 14.80
CA PRO A 131 7.32 3.83 15.60
C PRO A 131 8.64 3.73 14.81
N HIS A 132 8.66 4.17 13.54
CA HIS A 132 9.79 3.99 12.64
C HIS A 132 10.73 5.19 12.54
N ALA A 133 10.82 6.01 13.60
CA ALA A 133 11.72 7.17 13.62
C ALA A 133 13.21 6.76 13.50
N ALA A 134 13.61 5.64 14.09
CA ALA A 134 14.98 5.13 14.03
C ALA A 134 15.46 4.76 12.61
N GLN A 135 14.55 4.45 11.71
CA GLN A 135 14.86 4.12 10.32
C GLN A 135 15.01 5.36 9.42
N ASN A 136 14.85 6.57 9.96
CA ASN A 136 14.93 7.84 9.24
C ASN A 136 14.12 7.83 7.93
N PRO A 137 12.80 7.60 8.00
CA PRO A 137 11.99 7.51 6.80
C PRO A 137 11.90 8.87 6.10
N GLN A 138 12.07 8.86 4.78
CA GLN A 138 11.98 10.04 3.95
C GLN A 138 10.52 10.32 3.59
N SER A 139 10.10 11.58 3.67
CA SER A 139 8.78 12.00 3.21
C SER A 139 8.66 11.80 1.69
N TYR A 140 7.53 11.26 1.26
CA TYR A 140 7.16 11.11 -0.14
C TYR A 140 5.84 11.82 -0.37
N GLU A 141 5.86 12.85 -1.18
CA GLU A 141 4.66 13.63 -1.50
C GLU A 141 3.95 13.07 -2.72
N ILE A 142 2.63 12.93 -2.61
CA ILE A 142 1.77 12.57 -3.71
C ILE A 142 1.20 13.86 -4.30
N SER A 143 1.52 14.13 -5.57
CA SER A 143 1.16 15.38 -6.26
C SER A 143 -0.34 15.55 -6.56
N GLN A 144 -1.20 14.65 -6.08
CA GLN A 144 -2.63 14.64 -6.38
C GLN A 144 -3.45 14.68 -5.10
N VAL A 145 -3.87 15.89 -4.72
CA VAL A 145 -4.87 16.10 -3.69
C VAL A 145 -6.26 15.83 -4.27
N ALA A 146 -7.19 15.34 -3.45
CA ALA A 146 -8.60 15.21 -3.83
C ALA A 146 -9.17 16.59 -4.16
N GLN A 147 -9.75 16.72 -5.34
CA GLN A 147 -10.62 17.84 -5.70
C GLN A 147 -12.05 17.52 -5.32
#